data_a9c9f2a24dbb7d5067fb64b21b7f8399
#
_entry.id   a9c9f2a24dbb7d5067fb64b21b7f8399
#
_cell.length_a   1.000
_cell.length_b   1.000
_cell.length_c   1.000
_cell.angle_alpha   90.00
_cell.angle_beta   90.00
_cell.angle_gamma   90.00
#
_symmetry.space_group_name_H-M   'P 1'
#
loop_
_entity.id
_entity.type
_entity.pdbx_description
1 polymer ?
#
loop_
_entity_poly.entity_id
_entity_poly.type
_entity_poly.pdbx_seq_one_letter_code
_entity_poly.pdbx_strand_id
1 'polypeptide(L)'
;MILGIDPGLENTGWGVVNDNKLVACGVILTTKKDKSEVRLEKIFKEIQKVIKKYGVIEVAMESLFFAKNIRSAMSVSEAIGVIKVAAKNLGKPVFEYTPLQIKQALVGYGRAEKEQVEIMVRDCLSLEEPITPSHASDAVAVALTHGFTMKT
;
A
#
# COMPACT_ATOMS: atom_id res chain seq x y z
N MET A 1 -1.61 -0.52 14.72
CA MET A 1 -2.12 -0.91 13.39
C MET A 1 -1.54 0.01 12.33
N ILE A 2 -0.85 -0.53 11.36
CA ILE A 2 -0.28 0.17 10.22
C ILE A 2 -1.07 -0.21 8.98
N LEU A 3 -1.47 0.75 8.17
CA LEU A 3 -2.05 0.54 6.85
C LEU A 3 -0.99 0.75 5.78
N GLY A 4 -0.64 -0.30 5.05
CA GLY A 4 0.17 -0.21 3.85
C GLY A 4 -0.69 -0.03 2.61
N ILE A 5 -0.21 0.74 1.65
CA ILE A 5 -0.93 1.03 0.40
C ILE A 5 0.01 0.92 -0.79
N ASP A 6 -0.44 0.19 -1.81
CA ASP A 6 0.11 0.18 -3.17
C ASP A 6 -0.84 1.01 -4.05
N PRO A 7 -0.50 2.29 -4.34
CA PRO A 7 -1.43 3.21 -4.96
C PRO A 7 -1.58 2.98 -6.47
N GLY A 8 -2.81 2.99 -6.93
CA GLY A 8 -3.17 2.95 -8.35
C GLY A 8 -4.60 3.41 -8.57
N LEU A 9 -4.90 3.94 -9.76
CA LEU A 9 -6.25 4.41 -10.05
C LEU A 9 -7.22 3.25 -10.31
N GLU A 10 -6.79 2.23 -11.04
CA GLU A 10 -7.63 1.04 -11.35
C GLU A 10 -7.63 0.04 -10.22
N ASN A 11 -6.46 -0.19 -9.63
CA ASN A 11 -6.25 -1.09 -8.51
C ASN A 11 -5.46 -0.36 -7.43
N THR A 12 -6.04 -0.17 -6.27
CA THR A 12 -5.33 0.30 -5.08
C THR A 12 -5.24 -0.85 -4.09
N GLY A 13 -4.05 -1.42 -3.94
CA GLY A 13 -3.80 -2.44 -2.92
C GLY A 13 -3.76 -1.83 -1.53
N TRP A 14 -4.29 -2.54 -0.53
CA TRP A 14 -4.20 -2.16 0.87
C TRP A 14 -3.97 -3.37 1.77
N GLY A 15 -3.26 -3.17 2.86
CA GLY A 15 -3.03 -4.19 3.87
C GLY A 15 -2.84 -3.59 5.24
N VAL A 16 -3.51 -4.16 6.24
CA VAL A 16 -3.40 -3.75 7.65
C VAL A 16 -2.60 -4.78 8.42
N VAL A 17 -1.55 -4.31 9.06
CA VAL A 17 -0.62 -5.12 9.85
C VAL A 17 -0.58 -4.61 11.29
N ASN A 18 -0.54 -5.53 12.24
CA ASN A 18 -0.30 -5.24 13.65
C ASN A 18 0.92 -6.04 14.13
N ASP A 19 2.02 -5.37 14.37
CA ASP A 19 3.33 -6.00 14.54
C ASP A 19 3.64 -6.91 13.33
N ASN A 20 3.84 -8.20 13.53
CA ASN A 20 4.10 -9.17 12.46
C ASN A 20 2.87 -10.06 12.20
N LYS A 21 1.65 -9.51 12.34
CA LYS A 21 0.41 -10.23 12.05
C LYS A 21 -0.41 -9.50 11.00
N LEU A 22 -0.82 -10.23 9.97
CA LEU A 22 -1.78 -9.73 9.00
C LEU A 22 -3.16 -9.65 9.66
N VAL A 23 -3.75 -8.46 9.66
CA VAL A 23 -5.10 -8.24 10.17
C VAL A 23 -6.13 -8.35 9.06
N ALA A 24 -5.88 -7.69 7.93
CA ALA A 24 -6.72 -7.73 6.74
C ALA A 24 -5.95 -7.16 5.54
N CYS A 25 -6.36 -7.54 4.35
CA CYS A 25 -5.86 -6.95 3.11
C CYS A 25 -6.91 -7.04 2.01
N GLY A 26 -6.69 -6.31 0.94
CA GLY A 26 -7.57 -6.32 -0.23
C GLY A 26 -7.14 -5.34 -1.30
N VAL A 27 -8.03 -5.15 -2.26
CA VAL A 27 -7.83 -4.21 -3.38
C VAL A 27 -9.10 -3.38 -3.58
N ILE A 28 -8.93 -2.08 -3.72
CA ILE A 28 -9.98 -1.17 -4.16
C ILE A 28 -9.94 -1.14 -5.68
N LEU A 29 -11.04 -1.53 -6.31
CA LEU A 29 -11.17 -1.57 -7.76
C LEU A 29 -12.00 -0.39 -8.26
N THR A 30 -11.55 0.26 -9.31
CA THR A 30 -12.33 1.23 -10.07
C THR A 30 -12.37 0.84 -11.55
N THR A 31 -13.33 1.37 -12.29
CA THR A 31 -13.50 1.05 -13.72
C THR A 31 -13.26 2.27 -14.59
N LYS A 32 -12.67 2.07 -15.77
CA LYS A 32 -12.49 3.11 -16.80
C LYS A 32 -13.83 3.62 -17.39
N LYS A 33 -14.94 2.94 -17.10
CA LYS A 33 -16.29 3.40 -17.48
C LYS A 33 -16.73 4.62 -16.68
N ASP A 34 -16.19 4.79 -15.46
CA ASP A 34 -16.50 5.93 -14.60
C ASP A 34 -15.54 7.09 -14.89
N LYS A 35 -16.03 8.31 -14.65
CA LYS A 35 -15.21 9.51 -14.71
C LYS A 35 -14.11 9.48 -13.64
N SER A 36 -13.00 10.14 -13.91
CA SER A 36 -11.83 10.17 -13.01
C SER A 36 -12.20 10.60 -11.58
N GLU A 37 -13.00 11.67 -11.44
CA GLU A 37 -13.42 12.17 -10.13
C GLU A 37 -14.27 11.17 -9.34
N VAL A 38 -15.08 10.36 -10.01
CA VAL A 38 -15.87 9.27 -9.38
C VAL A 38 -14.96 8.17 -8.88
N ARG A 39 -13.95 7.81 -9.66
CA ARG A 39 -12.96 6.80 -9.29
C ARG A 39 -12.12 7.26 -8.09
N LEU A 40 -11.67 8.50 -8.10
CA LEU A 40 -10.90 9.09 -7.01
C LEU A 40 -11.74 9.21 -5.72
N GLU A 41 -13.01 9.61 -5.82
CA GLU A 41 -13.93 9.63 -4.67
C GLU A 41 -14.11 8.24 -4.05
N LYS A 42 -14.22 7.20 -4.87
CA LYS A 42 -14.31 5.81 -4.38
C LYS A 42 -13.06 5.43 -3.58
N ILE A 43 -11.87 5.71 -4.11
CA ILE A 43 -10.61 5.44 -3.41
C ILE A 43 -10.58 6.18 -2.06
N PHE A 44 -10.93 7.45 -2.05
CA PHE A 44 -11.01 8.28 -0.83
C PHE A 44 -11.90 7.63 0.23
N LYS A 45 -13.13 7.29 -0.13
CA LYS A 45 -14.12 6.70 0.79
C LYS A 45 -13.69 5.32 1.31
N GLU A 46 -13.15 4.47 0.44
CA GLU A 46 -12.73 3.12 0.84
C GLU A 46 -11.50 3.14 1.75
N ILE A 47 -10.53 4.01 1.49
CA ILE A 47 -9.37 4.20 2.39
C ILE A 47 -9.84 4.68 3.76
N GLN A 48 -10.75 5.64 3.84
CA GLN A 48 -11.30 6.10 5.12
C GLN A 48 -12.06 4.99 5.87
N LYS A 49 -12.79 4.14 5.15
CA LYS A 49 -13.45 2.96 5.75
C LYS A 49 -12.44 2.02 6.38
N VAL A 50 -11.37 1.68 5.66
CA VAL A 50 -10.31 0.79 6.17
C VAL A 50 -9.66 1.39 7.42
N ILE A 51 -9.30 2.67 7.38
CA ILE A 51 -8.69 3.36 8.53
C ILE A 51 -9.58 3.30 9.76
N LYS A 52 -10.87 3.59 9.61
CA LYS A 52 -11.84 3.57 10.71
C LYS A 52 -12.10 2.16 11.22
N LYS A 53 -12.33 1.22 10.29
CA LYS A 53 -12.71 -0.16 10.64
C LYS A 53 -11.64 -0.88 11.46
N TYR A 54 -10.38 -0.68 11.13
CA TYR A 54 -9.26 -1.39 11.75
C TYR A 54 -8.49 -0.56 12.79
N GLY A 55 -8.93 0.67 13.10
CA GLY A 55 -8.24 1.52 14.07
C GLY A 55 -6.80 1.83 13.68
N VAL A 56 -6.58 2.14 12.40
CA VAL A 56 -5.26 2.47 11.85
C VAL A 56 -4.72 3.73 12.52
N ILE A 57 -3.46 3.71 12.91
CA ILE A 57 -2.77 4.85 13.53
C ILE A 57 -1.80 5.54 12.58
N GLU A 58 -1.21 4.80 11.66
CA GLU A 58 -0.22 5.27 10.68
C GLU A 58 -0.50 4.66 9.31
N VAL A 59 -0.26 5.44 8.27
CA VAL A 59 -0.39 5.01 6.87
C VAL A 59 0.97 5.03 6.22
N ALA A 60 1.34 3.93 5.60
CA ALA A 60 2.56 3.80 4.79
C ALA A 60 2.18 3.56 3.34
N MET A 61 2.84 4.19 2.40
CA MET A 61 2.50 4.13 0.99
C MET A 61 3.75 4.00 0.12
N GLU A 62 3.65 3.19 -0.93
CA GLU A 62 4.69 3.16 -1.94
C GLU A 62 4.69 4.49 -2.70
N SER A 63 5.88 5.11 -2.80
CA SER A 63 6.04 6.34 -3.56
C SER A 63 6.19 6.04 -5.05
N LEU A 64 5.63 6.94 -5.88
CA LEU A 64 5.83 6.88 -7.31
C LEU A 64 7.31 7.12 -7.64
N PHE A 65 7.95 6.12 -8.24
CA PHE A 65 9.23 6.28 -8.91
C PHE A 65 9.00 6.24 -10.42
N PHE A 66 9.72 7.09 -11.18
CA PHE A 66 9.53 7.33 -12.62
C PHE A 66 8.93 6.14 -13.38
N ALA A 67 7.63 6.23 -13.69
CA ALA A 67 6.98 5.26 -14.55
C ALA A 67 7.47 5.45 -16.00
N LYS A 68 7.66 4.35 -16.71
CA LYS A 68 8.00 4.35 -18.14
C LYS A 68 6.92 5.03 -19.01
N ASN A 69 5.70 5.18 -18.47
CA ASN A 69 4.55 5.79 -19.13
C ASN A 69 4.04 6.98 -18.30
N ILE A 70 4.12 8.19 -18.87
CA ILE A 70 3.68 9.44 -18.25
C ILE A 70 2.19 9.41 -17.87
N ARG A 71 1.31 8.83 -18.70
CA ARG A 71 -0.14 8.74 -18.41
C ARG A 71 -0.41 7.90 -17.17
N SER A 72 0.26 6.77 -17.03
CA SER A 72 0.14 5.92 -15.84
C SER A 72 0.68 6.62 -14.60
N ALA A 73 1.79 7.36 -14.72
CA ALA A 73 2.36 8.14 -13.65
C ALA A 73 1.40 9.24 -13.16
N MET A 74 0.72 9.94 -14.08
CA MET A 74 -0.27 10.97 -13.72
C MET A 74 -1.45 10.39 -12.96
N SER A 75 -2.02 9.27 -13.44
CA SER A 75 -3.15 8.60 -12.78
C SER A 75 -2.78 8.08 -11.38
N VAL A 76 -1.60 7.51 -11.23
CA VAL A 76 -1.09 7.06 -9.92
C VAL A 76 -0.86 8.26 -9.01
N SER A 77 -0.32 9.37 -9.52
CA SER A 77 -0.09 10.60 -8.78
C SER A 77 -1.39 11.20 -8.22
N GLU A 78 -2.48 11.18 -9.00
CA GLU A 78 -3.80 11.60 -8.53
C GLU A 78 -4.30 10.70 -7.40
N ALA A 79 -4.18 9.38 -7.55
CA ALA A 79 -4.55 8.43 -6.50
C ALA A 79 -3.75 8.65 -5.22
N ILE A 80 -2.43 8.87 -5.33
CA ILE A 80 -1.54 9.19 -4.20
C ILE A 80 -2.04 10.44 -3.46
N GLY A 81 -2.36 11.50 -4.17
CA GLY A 81 -2.86 12.74 -3.59
C GLY A 81 -4.17 12.52 -2.82
N VAL A 82 -5.10 11.78 -3.40
CA VAL A 82 -6.39 11.45 -2.77
C VAL A 82 -6.20 10.59 -1.51
N ILE A 83 -5.30 9.61 -1.54
CA ILE A 83 -4.99 8.75 -0.39
C ILE A 83 -4.39 9.59 0.76
N LYS A 84 -3.46 10.50 0.46
CA LYS A 84 -2.88 11.42 1.45
C LYS A 84 -3.95 12.26 2.12
N VAL A 85 -4.87 12.84 1.35
CA VAL A 85 -5.97 13.64 1.89
C VAL A 85 -6.94 12.78 2.71
N ALA A 86 -7.27 11.57 2.26
CA ALA A 86 -8.13 10.66 3.00
C ALA A 86 -7.57 10.32 4.38
N ALA A 87 -6.27 10.03 4.47
CA ALA A 87 -5.58 9.76 5.73
C ALA A 87 -5.49 11.01 6.60
N LYS A 88 -5.06 12.13 6.05
CA LYS A 88 -4.90 13.40 6.78
C LYS A 88 -6.22 13.92 7.34
N ASN A 89 -7.32 13.76 6.60
CA ASN A 89 -8.65 14.15 7.04
C ASN A 89 -9.11 13.39 8.31
N LEU A 90 -8.56 12.21 8.56
CA LEU A 90 -8.73 11.42 9.78
C LEU A 90 -7.60 11.60 10.80
N GLY A 91 -6.73 12.58 10.61
CA GLY A 91 -5.61 12.88 11.50
C GLY A 91 -4.49 11.84 11.47
N LYS A 92 -4.38 11.03 10.40
CA LYS A 92 -3.36 9.98 10.31
C LYS A 92 -2.13 10.47 9.55
N PRO A 93 -0.91 10.28 10.09
CA PRO A 93 0.32 10.57 9.38
C PRO A 93 0.51 9.59 8.21
N VAL A 94 1.14 10.08 7.15
CA VAL A 94 1.47 9.29 5.95
C VAL A 94 2.97 9.27 5.74
N PHE A 95 3.52 8.08 5.55
CA PHE A 95 4.93 7.81 5.28
C PHE A 95 5.07 7.19 3.90
N GLU A 96 6.07 7.61 3.15
CA GLU A 96 6.31 7.14 1.79
C GLU A 96 7.61 6.36 1.68
N TYR A 97 7.57 5.25 0.96
CA TYR A 97 8.72 4.36 0.73
C TYR A 97 8.90 4.09 -0.76
N THR A 98 10.13 4.22 -1.24
CA THR A 98 10.47 3.83 -2.61
C THR A 98 10.49 2.30 -2.76
N PRO A 99 10.30 1.76 -3.97
CA PRO A 99 10.47 0.33 -4.23
C PRO A 99 11.83 -0.22 -3.75
N LEU A 100 12.88 0.57 -3.88
CA LEU A 100 14.21 0.22 -3.40
C LEU A 100 14.25 0.06 -1.88
N GLN A 101 13.65 0.99 -1.14
CA GLN A 101 13.59 0.94 0.33
C GLN A 101 12.78 -0.26 0.81
N ILE A 102 11.68 -0.60 0.12
CA ILE A 102 10.85 -1.76 0.45
C ILE A 102 11.66 -3.06 0.29
N LYS A 103 12.33 -3.23 -0.84
CA LYS A 103 13.19 -4.39 -1.11
C LYS A 103 14.34 -4.49 -0.11
N GLN A 104 15.00 -3.36 0.17
CA GLN A 104 16.09 -3.32 1.13
C GLN A 104 15.64 -3.69 2.54
N ALA A 105 14.49 -3.22 2.98
CA ALA A 105 13.96 -3.48 4.31
C ALA A 105 13.52 -4.95 4.49
N LEU A 106 12.89 -5.55 3.49
CA LEU A 106 12.33 -6.90 3.59
C LEU A 106 13.33 -7.99 3.24
N VAL A 107 14.13 -7.80 2.20
CA VAL A 107 15.07 -8.81 1.69
C VAL A 107 16.52 -8.48 2.05
N GLY A 108 16.81 -7.24 2.44
CA GLY A 108 18.19 -6.75 2.68
C GLY A 108 18.95 -6.40 1.40
N TYR A 109 18.27 -6.39 0.25
CA TYR A 109 18.88 -6.20 -1.06
C TYR A 109 17.93 -5.44 -2.01
N GLY A 110 18.36 -4.26 -2.45
CA GLY A 110 17.49 -3.34 -3.22
C GLY A 110 17.15 -3.79 -4.65
N ARG A 111 17.88 -4.78 -5.19
CA ARG A 111 17.59 -5.40 -6.50
C ARG A 111 16.89 -6.75 -6.37
N ALA A 112 16.30 -7.04 -5.22
CA ALA A 112 15.52 -8.25 -5.03
C ALA A 112 14.39 -8.37 -6.07
N GLU A 113 14.17 -9.59 -6.54
CA GLU A 113 13.06 -9.90 -7.43
C GLU A 113 11.72 -9.84 -6.66
N LYS A 114 10.62 -9.63 -7.38
CA LYS A 114 9.28 -9.55 -6.78
C LYS A 114 8.94 -10.80 -5.97
N GLU A 115 9.27 -11.96 -6.49
CA GLU A 115 9.03 -13.26 -5.82
C GLU A 115 9.75 -13.35 -4.47
N GLN A 116 10.96 -12.82 -4.36
CA GLN A 116 11.71 -12.80 -3.10
C GLN A 116 11.02 -11.92 -2.07
N VAL A 117 10.45 -10.78 -2.47
CA VAL A 117 9.66 -9.91 -1.61
C VAL A 117 8.40 -10.63 -1.12
N GLU A 118 7.68 -11.31 -2.01
CA GLU A 118 6.47 -12.07 -1.66
C GLU A 118 6.77 -13.21 -0.67
N ILE A 119 7.87 -13.93 -0.85
CA ILE A 119 8.34 -14.96 0.09
C ILE A 119 8.61 -14.33 1.47
N MET A 120 9.33 -13.22 1.52
CA MET A 120 9.62 -12.54 2.79
C MET A 120 8.38 -12.02 3.48
N VAL A 121 7.42 -11.47 2.74
CA VAL A 121 6.12 -11.06 3.29
C VAL A 121 5.40 -12.23 3.95
N ARG A 122 5.31 -13.35 3.25
CA ARG A 122 4.69 -14.58 3.76
C ARG A 122 5.39 -15.07 5.03
N ASP A 123 6.72 -15.13 5.00
CA ASP A 123 7.52 -15.65 6.12
C ASP A 123 7.46 -14.71 7.34
N CYS A 124 7.55 -13.39 7.15
CA CYS A 124 7.42 -12.41 8.22
C CYS A 124 6.08 -12.48 8.95
N LEU A 125 5.03 -12.85 8.23
CA LEU A 125 3.67 -12.96 8.76
C LEU A 125 3.29 -14.39 9.15
N SER A 126 4.19 -15.36 8.97
CA SER A 126 3.96 -16.80 9.22
C SER A 126 2.72 -17.33 8.49
N LEU A 127 2.54 -16.94 7.23
CA LEU A 127 1.43 -17.39 6.40
C LEU A 127 1.79 -18.69 5.67
N GLU A 128 0.81 -19.59 5.55
CA GLU A 128 0.97 -20.83 4.79
C GLU A 128 0.97 -20.57 3.29
N GLU A 129 0.12 -19.65 2.82
CA GLU A 129 -0.06 -19.30 1.43
C GLU A 129 0.31 -17.83 1.16
N PRO A 130 0.76 -17.50 -0.07
CA PRO A 130 1.04 -16.13 -0.45
C PRO A 130 -0.25 -15.28 -0.48
N ILE A 131 -0.10 -13.98 -0.23
CA ILE A 131 -1.21 -13.04 -0.32
C ILE A 131 -1.58 -12.81 -1.79
N THR A 132 -2.85 -12.94 -2.10
CA THR A 132 -3.41 -12.63 -3.43
C THR A 132 -4.58 -11.66 -3.31
N PRO A 133 -4.79 -10.80 -4.31
CA PRO A 133 -3.95 -10.55 -5.50
C PRO A 133 -2.66 -9.81 -5.16
N SER A 134 -1.75 -9.68 -6.13
CA SER A 134 -0.40 -9.13 -5.91
C SER A 134 -0.40 -7.70 -5.36
N HIS A 135 -1.35 -6.84 -5.75
CA HIS A 135 -1.49 -5.49 -5.20
C HIS A 135 -1.72 -5.49 -3.68
N ALA A 136 -2.45 -6.47 -3.15
CA ALA A 136 -2.62 -6.62 -1.70
C ALA A 136 -1.30 -7.04 -1.03
N SER A 137 -0.55 -7.97 -1.64
CA SER A 137 0.78 -8.37 -1.17
C SER A 137 1.76 -7.20 -1.17
N ASP A 138 1.80 -6.42 -2.24
CA ASP A 138 2.65 -5.24 -2.37
C ASP A 138 2.32 -4.20 -1.26
N ALA A 139 1.05 -3.98 -0.99
CA ALA A 139 0.60 -3.09 0.09
C ALA A 139 1.02 -3.60 1.48
N VAL A 140 0.92 -4.89 1.73
CA VAL A 140 1.38 -5.50 2.99
C VAL A 140 2.88 -5.37 3.15
N ALA A 141 3.65 -5.52 2.06
CA ALA A 141 5.10 -5.29 2.05
C ALA A 141 5.45 -3.86 2.51
N VAL A 142 4.69 -2.86 2.08
CA VAL A 142 4.86 -1.47 2.50
C VAL A 142 4.59 -1.30 4.01
N ALA A 143 3.52 -1.91 4.52
CA ALA A 143 3.19 -1.86 5.95
C ALA A 143 4.29 -2.49 6.83
N LEU A 144 4.83 -3.64 6.41
CA LEU A 144 5.93 -4.30 7.10
C LEU A 144 7.21 -3.45 7.07
N THR A 145 7.53 -2.87 5.91
CA THR A 145 8.67 -1.96 5.76
C THR A 145 8.60 -0.81 6.76
N HIS A 146 7.42 -0.19 6.89
CA HIS A 146 7.21 0.87 7.87
C HIS A 146 7.40 0.37 9.30
N GLY A 147 6.80 -0.75 9.64
CA GLY A 147 6.94 -1.36 10.96
C GLY A 147 8.39 -1.67 11.35
N PHE A 148 9.21 -2.12 10.40
CA PHE A 148 10.64 -2.38 10.63
C PHE A 148 11.44 -1.08 10.76
N THR A 149 11.17 -0.10 9.92
CA THR A 149 11.88 1.20 9.94
C THR A 149 11.62 1.97 11.24
N MET A 150 10.43 1.92 11.77
CA MET A 150 10.07 2.64 13.01
C MET A 150 10.57 1.96 14.29
N LYS A 151 10.97 0.68 14.22
CA LYS A 151 11.55 -0.06 15.35
C LYS A 151 13.07 0.11 15.48
N THR A 152 13.72 0.63 14.46
CA THR A 152 15.16 0.96 14.47
C THR A 152 15.41 2.40 14.90
#